data_5da72194073d95b4480e9b9607ded742
#
_entry.id   5da72194073d95b4480e9b9607ded742
#
_cell.length_a   1.000
_cell.length_b   1.000
_cell.length_c   1.000
_cell.angle_alpha   90.00
_cell.angle_beta   90.00
_cell.angle_gamma   90.00
#
_symmetry.space_group_name_H-M   'P 1'
#
loop_
_entity.id
_entity.type
_entity.pdbx_description
1 polymer ?
#
loop_
_entity_poly.entity_id
_entity_poly.type
_entity_poly.pdbx_seq_one_letter_code
_entity_poly.pdbx_strand_id
1 'polypeptide(L)'
;MQLPELQRQLVEKVVQPFYIFAGEEVGIMDIYMQKIAEVAGADLKRVDSLRDIFAGLRANSFLSKPACYVIRDDKDLLKQDESVWQGLQMGVTQGKNIIILVYTSLDKRTRFYKMNENIITEFAKLSGEILAKYAKKEIGLNEKYGYDLAHRVNLDYSQLMLECDKLRILSQVRGVSIDEAYRQ
;
A
#
# COMPACT_ATOMS: atom_id res chain seq x y z
N MET A 1 -7.51 -9.39 -7.04
CA MET A 1 -6.13 -9.58 -7.57
C MET A 1 -5.26 -10.12 -6.46
N GLN A 2 -4.39 -11.10 -6.71
CA GLN A 2 -3.48 -11.63 -5.70
C GLN A 2 -2.23 -10.76 -5.59
N LEU A 3 -1.64 -10.65 -4.38
CA LEU A 3 -0.43 -9.85 -4.16
C LEU A 3 0.76 -10.22 -5.09
N PRO A 4 1.05 -11.52 -5.37
CA PRO A 4 2.07 -11.89 -6.35
C PRO A 4 1.80 -11.37 -7.76
N GLU A 5 0.54 -11.28 -8.15
CA GLU A 5 0.14 -10.72 -9.45
C GLU A 5 0.43 -9.21 -9.52
N LEU A 6 0.08 -8.48 -8.46
CA LEU A 6 0.44 -7.06 -8.35
C LEU A 6 1.96 -6.86 -8.44
N GLN A 7 2.73 -7.71 -7.73
CA GLN A 7 4.20 -7.66 -7.79
C GLN A 7 4.73 -7.86 -9.20
N ARG A 8 4.21 -8.87 -9.92
CA ARG A 8 4.59 -9.16 -11.30
C ARG A 8 4.29 -7.98 -12.21
N GLN A 9 3.08 -7.41 -12.14
CA GLN A 9 2.69 -6.25 -12.94
C GLN A 9 3.64 -5.05 -12.73
N LEU A 10 4.04 -4.78 -11.49
CA LEU A 10 4.96 -3.69 -11.19
C LEU A 10 6.38 -3.93 -11.72
N VAL A 11 6.86 -5.18 -11.70
CA VAL A 11 8.15 -5.56 -12.32
C VAL A 11 8.10 -5.40 -13.84
N GLU A 12 6.99 -5.79 -14.46
CA GLU A 12 6.72 -5.65 -15.89
C GLU A 12 6.38 -4.21 -16.31
N LYS A 13 6.34 -3.28 -15.34
CA LYS A 13 5.94 -1.86 -15.53
C LYS A 13 4.53 -1.71 -16.10
N VAL A 14 3.64 -2.63 -15.76
CA VAL A 14 2.22 -2.58 -16.11
C VAL A 14 1.45 -1.99 -14.93
N VAL A 15 0.72 -0.90 -15.17
CA VAL A 15 -0.09 -0.22 -14.18
C VAL A 15 -1.54 -0.24 -14.59
N GLN A 16 -2.42 -0.59 -13.66
CA GLN A 16 -3.86 -0.52 -13.86
C GLN A 16 -4.38 0.88 -13.49
N PRO A 17 -5.44 1.36 -14.12
CA PRO A 17 -6.01 2.66 -13.79
C PRO A 17 -6.71 2.67 -12.42
N PHE A 18 -7.05 1.50 -11.87
CA PHE A 18 -7.83 1.39 -10.65
C PHE A 18 -7.37 0.20 -9.79
N TYR A 19 -7.19 0.45 -8.49
CA TYR A 19 -6.81 -0.55 -7.50
C TYR A 19 -7.71 -0.44 -6.26
N ILE A 20 -7.96 -1.57 -5.61
CA ILE A 20 -8.58 -1.64 -4.28
C ILE A 20 -7.67 -2.44 -3.37
N PHE A 21 -7.15 -1.81 -2.32
CA PHE A 21 -6.35 -2.44 -1.29
C PHE A 21 -7.20 -2.64 -0.04
N ALA A 22 -7.16 -3.83 0.54
CA ALA A 22 -7.92 -4.16 1.74
C ALA A 22 -7.05 -4.94 2.73
N GLY A 23 -7.14 -4.59 4.01
CA GLY A 23 -6.47 -5.33 5.08
C GLY A 23 -5.81 -4.45 6.14
N GLU A 24 -5.13 -5.11 7.08
CA GLU A 24 -4.58 -4.46 8.26
C GLU A 24 -3.11 -4.00 8.06
N GLU A 25 -2.43 -4.49 7.01
CA GLU A 25 -1.00 -4.20 6.82
C GLU A 25 -0.79 -2.90 6.02
N VAL A 26 -1.10 -1.78 6.68
CA VAL A 26 -1.09 -0.44 6.09
C VAL A 26 0.30 -0.04 5.59
N GLY A 27 1.36 -0.42 6.32
CA GLY A 27 2.74 -0.08 5.94
C GLY A 27 3.16 -0.70 4.62
N ILE A 28 2.75 -1.94 4.38
CA ILE A 28 3.01 -2.60 3.10
C ILE A 28 2.15 -1.98 1.98
N MET A 29 0.89 -1.64 2.25
CA MET A 29 0.05 -0.93 1.27
C MET A 29 0.71 0.38 0.84
N ASP A 30 1.27 1.16 1.77
CA ASP A 30 1.95 2.42 1.47
C ASP A 30 3.14 2.22 0.52
N ILE A 31 3.92 1.14 0.70
CA ILE A 31 5.02 0.78 -0.21
C ILE A 31 4.50 0.50 -1.61
N TYR A 32 3.40 -0.28 -1.74
CA TYR A 32 2.85 -0.59 -3.05
C TYR A 32 2.22 0.62 -3.74
N MET A 33 1.57 1.52 -3.00
CA MET A 33 1.05 2.78 -3.54
C MET A 33 2.18 3.66 -4.10
N GLN A 34 3.29 3.79 -3.38
CA GLN A 34 4.47 4.49 -3.86
C GLN A 34 5.03 3.86 -5.15
N LYS A 35 5.20 2.53 -5.17
CA LYS A 35 5.68 1.81 -6.35
C LYS A 35 4.78 1.97 -7.57
N ILE A 36 3.44 1.93 -7.38
CA ILE A 36 2.48 2.17 -8.46
C ILE A 36 2.67 3.59 -9.02
N ALA A 37 2.77 4.59 -8.14
CA ALA A 37 2.96 5.97 -8.56
C ALA A 37 4.30 6.16 -9.29
N GLU A 38 5.39 5.56 -8.81
CA GLU A 38 6.72 5.58 -9.44
C GLU A 38 6.70 4.95 -10.83
N VAL A 39 6.14 3.73 -10.96
CA VAL A 39 6.05 3.04 -12.25
C VAL A 39 5.21 3.81 -13.26
N ALA A 40 4.16 4.47 -12.80
CA ALA A 40 3.29 5.30 -13.64
C ALA A 40 3.88 6.68 -13.95
N GLY A 41 4.95 7.10 -13.29
CA GLY A 41 5.46 8.48 -13.35
C GLY A 41 4.43 9.49 -12.83
N ALA A 42 3.58 9.10 -11.88
CA ALA A 42 2.46 9.87 -11.35
C ALA A 42 2.80 10.50 -10.00
N ASP A 43 2.21 11.66 -9.72
CA ASP A 43 2.30 12.28 -8.40
C ASP A 43 1.26 11.63 -7.46
N LEU A 44 1.72 11.12 -6.30
CA LEU A 44 0.85 10.54 -5.29
C LEU A 44 0.09 11.65 -4.55
N LYS A 45 -1.24 11.62 -4.59
CA LYS A 45 -2.12 12.59 -3.93
C LYS A 45 -3.12 11.89 -3.02
N ARG A 46 -3.16 12.28 -1.75
CA ARG A 46 -4.18 11.81 -0.82
C ARG A 46 -5.38 12.74 -0.88
N VAL A 47 -6.57 12.16 -0.96
CA VAL A 47 -7.85 12.88 -1.00
C VAL A 47 -8.85 12.18 -0.08
N ASP A 48 -9.79 12.95 0.48
CA ASP A 48 -10.72 12.43 1.48
C ASP A 48 -11.87 11.64 0.85
N SER A 49 -12.29 12.05 -0.33
CA SER A 49 -13.38 11.36 -1.04
C SER A 49 -13.17 11.36 -2.55
N LEU A 50 -13.82 10.41 -3.21
CA LEU A 50 -13.84 10.36 -4.67
C LEU A 50 -14.54 11.58 -5.29
N ARG A 51 -15.49 12.20 -4.58
CA ARG A 51 -16.20 13.41 -5.05
C ARG A 51 -15.24 14.56 -5.28
N ASP A 52 -14.18 14.68 -4.47
CA ASP A 52 -13.20 15.76 -4.54
C ASP A 52 -12.41 15.77 -5.85
N ILE A 53 -12.32 14.62 -6.51
CA ILE A 53 -11.54 14.45 -7.74
C ILE A 53 -12.39 14.30 -9.01
N PHE A 54 -13.71 14.12 -8.89
CA PHE A 54 -14.59 13.86 -10.05
C PHE A 54 -14.44 14.89 -11.17
N ALA A 55 -14.36 16.18 -10.84
CA ALA A 55 -14.16 17.23 -11.82
C ALA A 55 -12.78 17.16 -12.49
N GLY A 56 -11.75 16.79 -11.70
CA GLY A 56 -10.37 16.65 -12.18
C GLY A 56 -10.10 15.38 -12.99
N LEU A 57 -10.85 14.30 -12.77
CA LEU A 57 -10.68 13.04 -13.52
C LEU A 57 -11.02 13.22 -15.02
N ARG A 58 -11.96 14.09 -15.34
CA ARG A 58 -12.37 14.40 -16.72
C ARG A 58 -11.53 15.50 -17.36
N ALA A 59 -10.87 16.32 -16.55
CA ALA A 59 -10.02 17.42 -17.04
C ALA A 59 -8.61 16.90 -17.40
N ASN A 60 -8.52 16.07 -18.42
CA ASN A 60 -7.24 15.60 -18.94
C ASN A 60 -6.55 16.72 -19.71
N SER A 61 -5.73 17.50 -19.04
CA SER A 61 -4.74 18.33 -19.71
C SER A 61 -3.63 17.40 -20.25
N PHE A 62 -3.42 17.41 -21.55
CA PHE A 62 -2.31 16.69 -22.20
C PHE A 62 -0.93 17.11 -21.65
N LEU A 63 -0.87 18.23 -20.97
CA LEU A 63 0.35 18.84 -20.41
C LEU A 63 0.56 18.55 -18.92
N SER A 64 -0.43 18.00 -18.20
CA SER A 64 -0.28 17.66 -16.79
C SER A 64 0.30 16.27 -16.59
N LYS A 65 1.16 16.13 -15.58
CA LYS A 65 1.58 14.80 -15.12
C LYS A 65 0.37 14.01 -14.63
N PRO A 66 0.36 12.68 -14.83
CA PRO A 66 -0.65 11.83 -14.24
C PRO A 66 -0.62 11.94 -12.72
N ALA A 67 -1.78 11.81 -12.08
CA ALA A 67 -1.91 11.76 -10.63
C ALA A 67 -2.37 10.38 -10.19
N CYS A 68 -1.81 9.91 -9.07
CA CYS A 68 -2.24 8.70 -8.37
C CYS A 68 -3.00 9.14 -7.12
N TYR A 69 -4.33 9.08 -7.16
CA TYR A 69 -5.19 9.48 -6.06
C TYR A 69 -5.41 8.33 -5.09
N VAL A 70 -5.10 8.55 -3.83
CA VAL A 70 -5.31 7.59 -2.74
C VAL A 70 -6.47 8.06 -1.87
N ILE A 71 -7.49 7.23 -1.75
CA ILE A 71 -8.70 7.46 -0.97
C ILE A 71 -8.80 6.38 0.09
N ARG A 72 -8.87 6.78 1.37
CA ARG A 72 -8.91 5.84 2.49
C ARG A 72 -10.28 5.81 3.14
N ASP A 73 -10.79 4.58 3.36
CA ASP A 73 -12.00 4.28 4.14
C ASP A 73 -13.23 5.11 3.74
N ASP A 74 -13.39 5.42 2.44
CA ASP A 74 -14.57 6.12 1.91
C ASP A 74 -15.80 5.19 1.98
N LYS A 75 -16.57 5.37 3.05
CA LYS A 75 -17.76 4.57 3.33
C LYS A 75 -18.93 4.85 2.38
N ASP A 76 -18.96 6.03 1.79
CA ASP A 76 -20.03 6.40 0.85
C ASP A 76 -19.89 5.64 -0.46
N LEU A 77 -18.65 5.36 -0.88
CA LEU A 77 -18.39 4.52 -2.04
C LEU A 77 -18.89 3.09 -1.88
N LEU A 78 -18.83 2.52 -0.68
CA LEU A 78 -19.30 1.15 -0.43
C LEU A 78 -20.83 0.98 -0.62
N LYS A 79 -21.58 2.09 -0.58
CA LYS A 79 -23.04 2.12 -0.72
C LYS A 79 -23.51 2.40 -2.14
N GLN A 80 -22.58 2.73 -3.06
CA GLN A 80 -22.93 3.10 -4.43
C GLN A 80 -23.43 1.90 -5.24
N ASP A 81 -24.29 2.21 -6.19
CA ASP A 81 -24.82 1.24 -7.13
C ASP A 81 -23.79 0.85 -8.19
N GLU A 82 -24.01 -0.30 -8.82
CA GLU A 82 -23.14 -0.85 -9.85
C GLU A 82 -22.90 0.11 -11.02
N SER A 83 -23.92 0.85 -11.43
CA SER A 83 -23.83 1.84 -12.50
C SER A 83 -22.84 2.97 -12.18
N VAL A 84 -22.78 3.39 -10.91
CA VAL A 84 -21.80 4.39 -10.45
C VAL A 84 -20.39 3.84 -10.52
N TRP A 85 -20.20 2.57 -10.10
CA TRP A 85 -18.90 1.90 -10.18
C TRP A 85 -18.41 1.69 -11.60
N GLN A 86 -19.28 1.24 -12.50
CA GLN A 86 -18.96 1.10 -13.91
C GLN A 86 -18.61 2.44 -14.55
N GLY A 87 -19.38 3.50 -14.23
CA GLY A 87 -19.10 4.85 -14.68
C GLY A 87 -17.76 5.39 -14.20
N LEU A 88 -17.40 5.07 -12.94
CA LEU A 88 -16.09 5.41 -12.37
C LEU A 88 -14.95 4.69 -13.08
N GLN A 89 -15.04 3.38 -13.21
CA GLN A 89 -14.02 2.58 -13.87
C GLN A 89 -13.81 3.04 -15.32
N MET A 90 -14.89 3.30 -16.06
CA MET A 90 -14.80 3.84 -17.42
C MET A 90 -14.17 5.23 -17.47
N GLY A 91 -14.56 6.12 -16.56
CA GLY A 91 -14.01 7.48 -16.52
C GLY A 91 -12.52 7.51 -16.19
N VAL A 92 -12.04 6.61 -15.35
CA VAL A 92 -10.62 6.51 -14.97
C VAL A 92 -9.81 5.82 -16.08
N THR A 93 -10.36 4.77 -16.70
CA THR A 93 -9.69 4.03 -17.78
C THR A 93 -9.44 4.90 -19.01
N GLN A 94 -10.28 5.92 -19.25
CA GLN A 94 -10.09 6.88 -20.34
C GLN A 94 -9.04 7.97 -20.03
N GLY A 95 -8.61 8.06 -18.76
CA GLY A 95 -7.66 9.05 -18.27
C GLY A 95 -6.26 8.49 -18.10
N LYS A 96 -5.32 9.38 -17.73
CA LYS A 96 -3.95 9.01 -17.32
C LYS A 96 -3.83 8.85 -15.80
N ASN A 97 -4.88 9.20 -15.06
CA ASN A 97 -4.89 9.18 -13.61
C ASN A 97 -5.13 7.76 -13.08
N ILE A 98 -4.61 7.50 -11.89
CA ILE A 98 -4.79 6.24 -11.18
C ILE A 98 -5.58 6.50 -9.92
N ILE A 99 -6.50 5.61 -9.58
CA ILE A 99 -7.21 5.63 -8.31
C ILE A 99 -6.84 4.39 -7.50
N ILE A 100 -6.45 4.59 -6.25
CA ILE A 100 -6.22 3.54 -5.27
C ILE A 100 -7.18 3.75 -4.11
N LEU A 101 -8.14 2.86 -3.95
CA LEU A 101 -8.99 2.81 -2.77
C LEU A 101 -8.34 1.93 -1.73
N VAL A 102 -8.29 2.39 -0.49
CA VAL A 102 -7.69 1.68 0.63
C VAL A 102 -8.73 1.51 1.72
N TYR A 103 -8.93 0.27 2.16
CA TYR A 103 -9.82 -0.07 3.25
C TYR A 103 -9.09 -0.92 4.29
N THR A 104 -9.16 -0.53 5.56
CA THR A 104 -8.60 -1.32 6.66
C THR A 104 -9.34 -2.64 6.84
N SER A 105 -10.64 -2.67 6.48
CA SER A 105 -11.44 -3.89 6.42
C SER A 105 -12.54 -3.78 5.38
N LEU A 106 -12.80 -4.87 4.67
CA LEU A 106 -13.94 -4.99 3.75
C LEU A 106 -14.75 -6.24 4.09
N ASP A 107 -16.06 -6.08 4.29
CA ASP A 107 -16.95 -7.23 4.48
C ASP A 107 -17.17 -7.94 3.14
N LYS A 108 -16.66 -9.18 3.05
CA LYS A 108 -16.75 -10.03 1.85
C LYS A 108 -18.18 -10.38 1.42
N ARG A 109 -19.15 -10.18 2.31
CA ARG A 109 -20.58 -10.42 2.02
C ARG A 109 -21.21 -9.27 1.26
N THR A 110 -20.60 -8.09 1.28
CA THR A 110 -21.15 -6.89 0.64
C THR A 110 -21.19 -7.01 -0.87
N ARG A 111 -22.16 -6.31 -1.48
CA ARG A 111 -22.24 -6.21 -2.94
C ARG A 111 -20.97 -5.59 -3.52
N PHE A 112 -20.44 -4.55 -2.88
CA PHE A 112 -19.20 -3.90 -3.27
C PHE A 112 -18.04 -4.88 -3.41
N TYR A 113 -17.80 -5.72 -2.37
CA TYR A 113 -16.73 -6.72 -2.40
C TYR A 113 -16.92 -7.69 -3.57
N LYS A 114 -18.09 -8.28 -3.69
CA LYS A 114 -18.41 -9.28 -4.72
C LYS A 114 -18.21 -8.75 -6.15
N MET A 115 -18.60 -7.51 -6.39
CA MET A 115 -18.44 -6.87 -7.70
C MET A 115 -16.97 -6.59 -8.05
N ASN A 116 -16.14 -6.34 -7.05
CA ASN A 116 -14.75 -5.91 -7.23
C ASN A 116 -13.73 -6.97 -6.82
N GLU A 117 -14.14 -8.19 -6.52
CA GLU A 117 -13.26 -9.26 -5.99
C GLU A 117 -12.00 -9.47 -6.83
N ASN A 118 -12.12 -9.38 -8.14
CA ASN A 118 -11.01 -9.57 -9.07
C ASN A 118 -9.92 -8.49 -9.00
N ILE A 119 -10.25 -7.29 -8.52
CA ILE A 119 -9.31 -6.15 -8.44
C ILE A 119 -8.92 -5.81 -7.00
N ILE A 120 -9.58 -6.42 -5.99
CA ILE A 120 -9.18 -6.27 -4.59
C ILE A 120 -7.88 -7.03 -4.35
N THR A 121 -6.87 -6.34 -3.81
CA THR A 121 -5.65 -6.95 -3.29
C THR A 121 -5.71 -6.94 -1.76
N GLU A 122 -5.66 -8.12 -1.16
CA GLU A 122 -5.69 -8.26 0.30
C GLU A 122 -4.27 -8.19 0.88
N PHE A 123 -4.11 -7.38 1.93
CA PHE A 123 -2.89 -7.19 2.71
C PHE A 123 -3.14 -7.66 4.14
N ALA A 124 -3.04 -8.96 4.34
CA ALA A 124 -3.17 -9.56 5.67
C ALA A 124 -2.00 -9.15 6.57
N LYS A 125 -2.26 -9.08 7.86
CA LYS A 125 -1.24 -8.81 8.87
C LYS A 125 -0.11 -9.83 8.76
N LEU A 126 1.14 -9.35 8.84
CA LEU A 126 2.32 -10.19 8.72
C LEU A 126 2.60 -10.97 10.00
N SER A 127 3.11 -12.20 9.88
CA SER A 127 3.59 -12.96 11.03
C SER A 127 4.95 -12.46 11.52
N GLY A 128 5.27 -12.75 12.79
CA GLY A 128 6.57 -12.38 13.37
C GLY A 128 7.76 -12.94 12.58
N GLU A 129 7.62 -14.14 12.00
CA GLU A 129 8.68 -14.76 11.17
C GLU A 129 8.89 -13.97 9.85
N ILE A 130 7.80 -13.51 9.22
CA ILE A 130 7.91 -12.71 8.01
C ILE A 130 8.54 -11.36 8.34
N LEU A 131 8.13 -10.72 9.43
CA LEU A 131 8.70 -9.46 9.89
C LEU A 131 10.18 -9.59 10.26
N ALA A 132 10.59 -10.70 10.90
CA ALA A 132 11.98 -10.98 11.18
C ALA A 132 12.84 -11.06 9.90
N LYS A 133 12.30 -11.67 8.83
CA LYS A 133 12.96 -11.70 7.52
C LYS A 133 13.10 -10.31 6.91
N TYR A 134 12.11 -9.44 7.11
CA TYR A 134 12.23 -8.04 6.69
C TYR A 134 13.34 -7.31 7.45
N ALA A 135 13.40 -7.42 8.78
CA ALA A 135 14.47 -6.83 9.58
C ALA A 135 15.87 -7.35 9.18
N LYS A 136 15.99 -8.65 8.94
CA LYS A 136 17.24 -9.25 8.44
C LYS A 136 17.63 -8.68 7.07
N LYS A 137 16.70 -8.58 6.14
CA LYS A 137 16.96 -8.05 4.80
C LYS A 137 17.34 -6.57 4.84
N GLU A 138 16.71 -5.80 5.72
CA GLU A 138 16.84 -4.34 5.76
C GLU A 138 18.14 -3.89 6.47
N ILE A 139 18.48 -4.51 7.59
CA ILE A 139 19.63 -4.09 8.43
C ILE A 139 20.58 -5.22 8.78
N GLY A 140 20.36 -6.44 8.33
CA GLY A 140 21.20 -7.58 8.67
C GLY A 140 21.00 -8.13 10.11
N LEU A 141 19.92 -7.74 10.79
CA LEU A 141 19.61 -8.21 12.14
C LEU A 141 19.39 -9.74 12.15
N ASN A 142 19.97 -10.42 13.15
CA ASN A 142 19.75 -11.85 13.33
C ASN A 142 18.25 -12.18 13.45
N GLU A 143 17.79 -13.24 12.81
CA GLU A 143 16.36 -13.61 12.76
C GLU A 143 15.72 -13.77 14.14
N LYS A 144 16.45 -14.30 15.13
CA LYS A 144 15.97 -14.41 16.50
C LYS A 144 15.67 -13.03 17.11
N TYR A 145 16.55 -12.07 16.90
CA TYR A 145 16.37 -10.70 17.39
C TYR A 145 15.30 -9.97 16.57
N GLY A 146 15.25 -10.23 15.27
CA GLY A 146 14.18 -9.72 14.40
C GLY A 146 12.80 -10.18 14.82
N TYR A 147 12.67 -11.45 15.22
CA TYR A 147 11.43 -11.99 15.75
C TYR A 147 11.01 -11.35 17.08
N ASP A 148 11.95 -11.19 18.01
CA ASP A 148 11.70 -10.50 19.29
C ASP A 148 11.32 -9.03 19.06
N LEU A 149 12.03 -8.34 18.18
CA LEU A 149 11.73 -6.95 17.82
C LEU A 149 10.32 -6.81 17.20
N ALA A 150 9.94 -7.73 16.29
CA ALA A 150 8.62 -7.75 15.69
C ALA A 150 7.50 -7.86 16.73
N HIS A 151 7.70 -8.69 17.76
CA HIS A 151 6.74 -8.83 18.86
C HIS A 151 6.70 -7.59 19.77
N ARG A 152 7.84 -6.95 20.05
CA ARG A 152 7.88 -5.68 20.81
C ARG A 152 7.11 -4.55 20.13
N VAL A 153 7.05 -4.54 18.81
CA VAL A 153 6.29 -3.56 18.04
C VAL A 153 4.88 -4.06 17.65
N ASN A 154 4.34 -5.05 18.37
CA ASN A 154 3.00 -5.60 18.16
C ASN A 154 2.75 -6.09 16.72
N LEU A 155 3.77 -6.63 16.08
CA LEU A 155 3.71 -7.10 14.69
C LEU A 155 3.30 -6.01 13.68
N ASP A 156 3.65 -4.76 13.97
CA ASP A 156 3.42 -3.63 13.07
C ASP A 156 4.64 -3.42 12.18
N TYR A 157 4.47 -3.55 10.87
CA TYR A 157 5.56 -3.39 9.90
C TYR A 157 6.18 -1.99 9.93
N SER A 158 5.36 -0.94 10.02
CA SER A 158 5.86 0.44 9.99
C SER A 158 6.69 0.74 11.25
N GLN A 159 6.23 0.29 12.41
CA GLN A 159 6.97 0.42 13.66
C GLN A 159 8.27 -0.40 13.63
N LEU A 160 8.23 -1.62 13.06
CA LEU A 160 9.42 -2.44 12.88
C LEU A 160 10.48 -1.71 12.05
N MET A 161 10.08 -1.10 10.93
CA MET A 161 11.02 -0.36 10.07
C MET A 161 11.62 0.86 10.79
N LEU A 162 10.82 1.58 11.58
CA LEU A 162 11.33 2.68 12.42
C LEU A 162 12.36 2.20 13.44
N GLU A 163 12.12 1.08 14.10
CA GLU A 163 13.10 0.49 15.03
C GLU A 163 14.35 -0.01 14.29
N CYS A 164 14.21 -0.58 13.10
CA CYS A 164 15.36 -0.93 12.26
C CYS A 164 16.23 0.29 11.93
N ASP A 165 15.61 1.42 11.58
CA ASP A 165 16.36 2.65 11.31
C ASP A 165 17.08 3.17 12.54
N LYS A 166 16.47 3.13 13.72
CA LYS A 166 17.12 3.48 14.99
C LYS A 166 18.34 2.60 15.28
N LEU A 167 18.19 1.28 15.10
CA LEU A 167 19.29 0.33 15.29
C LEU A 167 20.43 0.57 14.30
N ARG A 168 20.12 0.90 13.05
CA ARG A 168 21.11 1.25 12.03
C ARG A 168 21.92 2.47 12.45
N ILE A 169 21.24 3.54 12.90
CA ILE A 169 21.89 4.76 13.38
C ILE A 169 22.74 4.46 14.62
N LEU A 170 22.20 3.72 15.59
CA LEU A 170 22.91 3.39 16.84
C LEU A 170 24.19 2.58 16.55
N SER A 171 24.10 1.57 15.68
CA SER A 171 25.23 0.77 15.22
C SER A 171 26.33 1.64 14.59
N GLN A 172 25.95 2.57 13.71
CA GLN A 172 26.89 3.48 13.06
C GLN A 172 27.56 4.42 14.07
N VAL A 173 26.80 5.04 14.96
CA VAL A 173 27.31 6.02 15.94
C VAL A 173 28.27 5.35 16.93
N ARG A 174 27.98 4.10 17.34
CA ARG A 174 28.80 3.38 18.33
C ARG A 174 29.89 2.51 17.72
N GLY A 175 29.90 2.31 16.41
CA GLY A 175 30.86 1.47 15.73
C GLY A 175 30.72 -0.02 16.11
N VAL A 176 29.50 -0.48 16.39
CA VAL A 176 29.19 -1.87 16.78
C VAL A 176 28.31 -2.55 15.73
N SER A 177 28.22 -3.88 15.78
CA SER A 177 27.30 -4.60 14.90
C SER A 177 25.83 -4.30 15.22
N ILE A 178 24.92 -4.55 14.28
CA ILE A 178 23.46 -4.40 14.49
C ILE A 178 22.98 -5.29 15.64
N ASP A 179 23.47 -6.51 15.72
CA ASP A 179 23.13 -7.44 16.79
C ASP A 179 23.60 -6.99 18.18
N GLU A 180 24.75 -6.30 18.25
CA GLU A 180 25.24 -5.68 19.48
C GLU A 180 24.45 -4.45 19.86
N ALA A 181 24.10 -3.61 18.87
CA ALA A 181 23.24 -2.45 19.09
C ALA A 181 21.87 -2.86 19.63
N TYR A 182 21.32 -3.98 19.16
CA TYR A 182 20.04 -4.50 19.64
C TYR A 182 20.08 -5.00 21.10
N ARG A 183 21.21 -5.56 21.54
CA ARG A 183 21.36 -6.12 22.91
C ARG A 183 21.64 -5.07 23.98
N GLN A 184 21.93 -3.84 23.63
CA GLN A 184 22.16 -2.71 24.55
C GLN A 184 20.88 -1.97 24.91
#